data_44b0e3740236b59897b10c2380c56cc8
#
_entry.id   44b0e3740236b59897b10c2380c56cc8
#
_cell.length_a   1.000
_cell.length_b   1.000
_cell.length_c   1.000
_cell.angle_alpha   90.00
_cell.angle_beta   90.00
_cell.angle_gamma   90.00
#
_symmetry.space_group_name_H-M   'P 1'
#
loop_
_entity.id
_entity.type
_entity.pdbx_description
1 polymer ?
#
loop_
_entity_poly.entity_id
_entity_poly.type
_entity_poly.pdbx_seq_one_letter_code
_entity_poly.pdbx_strand_id
1 'polypeptide(L)'
;MNITSWLQYDFMRNALIAVLIITPLFGIMGTMIVNKKMAYFSDALGHSALTGIAVGVVCGMADTSLAMVIFAIVFALLLNKIGSLNTASTDTIISVFSSCSVAIGLAILSKGGNFSKYSSILVGDVLSITKTEIVYLIVIFVVTIVFWVFCFNKLNAICIHRSVAKSKGIHVRLLDNLFAVLVALIVMLSIKWIGILLSLIHISEPTRRTPIS
;
A
#
# COMPACT_ATOMS: atom_id res chain seq x y z
N MET A 1 37.92 0.63 -12.46
CA MET A 1 36.69 1.34 -12.05
C MET A 1 36.25 0.74 -10.71
N ASN A 2 36.30 1.51 -9.63
CA ASN A 2 35.88 0.99 -8.31
C ASN A 2 34.37 0.79 -8.33
N ILE A 3 33.94 -0.46 -8.13
CA ILE A 3 32.52 -0.87 -8.09
C ILE A 3 31.73 -0.11 -7.00
N THR A 4 32.41 0.52 -6.04
CA THR A 4 31.81 1.26 -4.93
C THR A 4 31.77 2.78 -5.12
N SER A 5 32.23 3.31 -6.27
CA SER A 5 32.25 4.77 -6.49
C SER A 5 30.87 5.43 -6.49
N TRP A 6 29.82 4.68 -6.84
CA TRP A 6 28.42 5.14 -6.80
C TRP A 6 27.87 5.34 -5.38
N LEU A 7 28.43 4.66 -4.38
CA LEU A 7 28.05 4.85 -2.97
C LEU A 7 28.52 6.19 -2.37
N GLN A 8 29.38 6.93 -3.08
CA GLN A 8 29.83 8.25 -2.66
C GLN A 8 28.70 9.31 -2.80
N TYR A 9 27.70 9.04 -3.63
CA TYR A 9 26.56 9.94 -3.80
C TYR A 9 25.49 9.67 -2.75
N ASP A 10 25.10 10.70 -1.99
CA ASP A 10 24.11 10.59 -0.91
C ASP A 10 22.76 10.04 -1.39
N PHE A 11 22.28 10.47 -2.56
CA PHE A 11 21.02 9.99 -3.12
C PHE A 11 21.05 8.49 -3.43
N MET A 12 22.17 7.97 -3.94
CA MET A 12 22.32 6.55 -4.26
C MET A 12 22.36 5.69 -3.00
N ARG A 13 23.05 6.18 -1.95
CA ARG A 13 23.07 5.51 -0.65
C ARG A 13 21.68 5.46 -0.01
N ASN A 14 20.94 6.57 -0.06
CA ASN A 14 19.58 6.64 0.45
C ASN A 14 18.65 5.69 -0.30
N ALA A 15 18.72 5.65 -1.63
CA ALA A 15 17.96 4.72 -2.46
C ALA A 15 18.26 3.26 -2.11
N LEU A 16 19.54 2.90 -1.94
CA LEU A 16 19.95 1.55 -1.55
C LEU A 16 19.36 1.14 -0.19
N ILE A 17 19.48 2.03 0.82
CA ILE A 17 18.93 1.78 2.17
C ILE A 17 17.41 1.58 2.09
N ALA A 18 16.71 2.44 1.34
CA ALA A 18 15.27 2.33 1.18
C ALA A 18 14.87 1.00 0.54
N VAL A 19 15.53 0.58 -0.54
CA VAL A 19 15.25 -0.70 -1.21
C VAL A 19 15.51 -1.88 -0.26
N LEU A 20 16.59 -1.87 0.51
CA LEU A 20 16.91 -2.93 1.48
C LEU A 20 15.86 -3.05 2.60
N ILE A 21 15.18 -1.96 2.96
CA ILE A 21 14.12 -1.96 3.97
C ILE A 21 12.78 -2.36 3.35
N ILE A 22 12.45 -1.82 2.18
CA ILE A 22 11.15 -2.05 1.51
C ILE A 22 11.02 -3.50 1.04
N THR A 23 12.08 -4.09 0.52
CA THR A 23 12.03 -5.46 -0.05
C THR A 23 11.57 -6.51 0.95
N PRO A 24 12.19 -6.66 2.15
CA PRO A 24 11.71 -7.62 3.14
C PRO A 24 10.33 -7.26 3.68
N LEU A 25 9.99 -5.97 3.76
CA LEU A 25 8.70 -5.49 4.22
C LEU A 25 7.58 -5.93 3.27
N PHE A 26 7.77 -5.77 1.96
CA PHE A 26 6.83 -6.28 0.95
C PHE A 26 6.79 -7.80 0.92
N GLY A 27 7.91 -8.49 1.11
CA GLY A 27 7.95 -9.95 1.20
C GLY A 27 7.06 -10.48 2.34
N ILE A 28 7.21 -9.90 3.53
CA ILE A 28 6.44 -10.29 4.72
C ILE A 28 4.95 -9.97 4.54
N MET A 29 4.62 -8.76 4.10
CA MET A 29 3.22 -8.37 3.90
C MET A 29 2.57 -9.06 2.73
N GLY A 30 3.29 -9.25 1.62
CA GLY A 30 2.81 -9.89 0.40
C GLY A 30 2.37 -11.33 0.65
N THR A 31 3.12 -12.11 1.42
CA THR A 31 2.73 -13.49 1.76
C THR A 31 1.38 -13.53 2.48
N MET A 32 1.13 -12.57 3.39
CA MET A 32 -0.13 -12.53 4.13
C MET A 32 -1.29 -11.97 3.29
N ILE A 33 -1.03 -11.02 2.39
CA ILE A 33 -2.01 -10.51 1.42
C ILE A 33 -2.53 -11.66 0.54
N VAL A 34 -1.62 -12.50 0.05
CA VAL A 34 -1.98 -13.69 -0.76
C VAL A 34 -2.77 -14.70 0.08
N ASN A 35 -2.32 -15.03 1.29
CA ASN A 35 -3.01 -15.95 2.18
C ASN A 35 -4.43 -15.48 2.56
N LYS A 36 -4.63 -14.17 2.67
CA LYS A 36 -5.95 -13.56 2.91
C LYS A 36 -6.82 -13.45 1.66
N LYS A 37 -6.32 -13.85 0.49
CA LYS A 37 -6.99 -13.68 -0.82
C LYS A 37 -7.34 -12.22 -1.11
N MET A 38 -6.45 -11.31 -0.77
CA MET A 38 -6.60 -9.86 -0.93
C MET A 38 -5.59 -9.29 -1.93
N ALA A 39 -5.25 -10.04 -2.99
CA ALA A 39 -4.20 -9.66 -3.94
C ALA A 39 -4.45 -8.28 -4.59
N TYR A 40 -5.70 -7.96 -4.91
CA TYR A 40 -6.08 -6.69 -5.51
C TYR A 40 -6.18 -5.52 -4.51
N PHE A 41 -6.02 -5.77 -3.21
CA PHE A 41 -6.17 -4.74 -2.18
C PHE A 41 -5.07 -3.68 -2.26
N SER A 42 -3.82 -4.11 -2.43
CA SER A 42 -2.69 -3.20 -2.61
C SER A 42 -2.77 -2.41 -3.90
N ASP A 43 -3.30 -3.02 -4.96
CA ASP A 43 -3.58 -2.37 -6.24
C ASP A 43 -4.61 -1.24 -6.07
N ALA A 44 -5.75 -1.55 -5.46
CA ALA A 44 -6.77 -0.55 -5.18
C ALA A 44 -6.25 0.61 -4.32
N LEU A 45 -5.41 0.32 -3.33
CA LEU A 45 -4.73 1.35 -2.54
C LEU A 45 -3.83 2.21 -3.42
N GLY A 46 -3.03 1.60 -4.30
CA GLY A 46 -2.18 2.32 -5.25
C GLY A 46 -2.96 3.30 -6.09
N HIS A 47 -4.05 2.86 -6.68
CA HIS A 47 -4.93 3.72 -7.47
C HIS A 47 -5.63 4.79 -6.63
N SER A 48 -5.98 4.50 -5.38
CA SER A 48 -6.61 5.47 -4.46
C SER A 48 -5.69 6.62 -4.08
N ALA A 49 -4.37 6.46 -4.24
CA ALA A 49 -3.40 7.52 -3.96
C ALA A 49 -3.66 8.79 -4.77
N LEU A 50 -3.99 8.65 -6.06
CA LEU A 50 -4.36 9.80 -6.92
C LEU A 50 -5.58 10.54 -6.37
N THR A 51 -6.58 9.82 -5.91
CA THR A 51 -7.77 10.42 -5.32
C THR A 51 -7.45 11.10 -3.99
N GLY A 52 -6.58 10.51 -3.17
CA GLY A 52 -6.11 11.13 -1.94
C GLY A 52 -5.42 12.46 -2.20
N ILE A 53 -4.56 12.53 -3.21
CA ILE A 53 -3.93 13.78 -3.64
C ILE A 53 -4.96 14.79 -4.14
N ALA A 54 -5.89 14.34 -4.99
CA ALA A 54 -6.96 15.19 -5.54
C ALA A 54 -7.81 15.82 -4.43
N VAL A 55 -8.20 15.03 -3.43
CA VAL A 55 -8.93 15.52 -2.25
C VAL A 55 -8.08 16.52 -1.46
N GLY A 56 -6.79 16.23 -1.24
CA GLY A 56 -5.87 17.13 -0.57
C GLY A 56 -5.77 18.49 -1.27
N VAL A 57 -5.69 18.51 -2.60
CA VAL A 57 -5.66 19.75 -3.42
C VAL A 57 -6.96 20.54 -3.27
N VAL A 58 -8.11 19.88 -3.34
CA VAL A 58 -9.43 20.53 -3.18
C VAL A 58 -9.59 21.09 -1.76
N CYS A 59 -9.12 20.38 -0.74
CA CYS A 59 -9.16 20.86 0.64
C CYS A 59 -8.11 21.94 0.96
N GLY A 60 -7.27 22.32 -0.02
CA GLY A 60 -6.22 23.33 0.18
C GLY A 60 -5.13 22.91 1.15
N MET A 61 -4.88 21.60 1.31
CA MET A 61 -3.84 21.08 2.20
C MET A 61 -2.45 21.41 1.64
N ALA A 62 -1.59 21.98 2.48
CA ALA A 62 -0.22 22.30 2.10
C ALA A 62 0.61 21.04 1.80
N ASP A 63 0.35 19.96 2.52
CA ASP A 63 1.01 18.65 2.34
C ASP A 63 0.04 17.63 1.76
N THR A 64 0.15 17.42 0.45
CA THR A 64 -0.64 16.40 -0.27
C THR A 64 -0.28 14.97 0.11
N SER A 65 0.92 14.73 0.66
CA SER A 65 1.34 13.40 1.13
C SER A 65 0.52 12.97 2.35
N LEU A 66 0.24 13.90 3.27
CA LEU A 66 -0.64 13.64 4.41
C LEU A 66 -2.07 13.32 3.96
N ALA A 67 -2.60 14.09 3.00
CA ALA A 67 -3.94 13.84 2.46
C ALA A 67 -4.04 12.44 1.84
N MET A 68 -3.01 12.05 1.07
CA MET A 68 -2.91 10.72 0.45
C MET A 68 -2.94 9.61 1.50
N VAL A 69 -2.17 9.73 2.58
CA VAL A 69 -2.10 8.72 3.66
C VAL A 69 -3.44 8.63 4.41
N ILE A 70 -4.02 9.76 4.78
CA ILE A 70 -5.33 9.79 5.48
C ILE A 70 -6.41 9.15 4.60
N PHE A 71 -6.47 9.54 3.34
CA PHE A 71 -7.43 8.97 2.39
C PHE A 71 -7.26 7.46 2.26
N ALA A 72 -6.03 6.97 2.15
CA ALA A 72 -5.75 5.55 2.03
C ALA A 72 -6.16 4.74 3.27
N ILE A 73 -5.96 5.27 4.47
CA ILE A 73 -6.42 4.63 5.71
C ILE A 73 -7.95 4.51 5.70
N VAL A 74 -8.66 5.61 5.40
CA VAL A 74 -10.12 5.62 5.32
C VAL A 74 -10.61 4.63 4.25
N PHE A 75 -9.98 4.65 3.08
CA PHE A 75 -10.32 3.77 1.97
C PHE A 75 -10.08 2.29 2.30
N ALA A 76 -8.95 1.96 2.95
CA ALA A 76 -8.64 0.62 3.39
C ALA A 76 -9.66 0.08 4.41
N LEU A 77 -10.05 0.90 5.39
CA LEU A 77 -11.07 0.55 6.38
C LEU A 77 -12.46 0.37 5.73
N LEU A 78 -12.79 1.23 4.76
CA LEU A 78 -14.04 1.14 4.00
C LEU A 78 -14.10 -0.17 3.21
N LEU A 79 -13.05 -0.49 2.44
CA LEU A 79 -12.95 -1.74 1.69
C LEU A 79 -13.06 -2.97 2.59
N ASN A 80 -12.37 -2.96 3.73
CA ASN A 80 -12.42 -4.07 4.69
C ASN A 80 -13.82 -4.24 5.30
N LYS A 81 -14.50 -3.12 5.62
CA LYS A 81 -15.87 -3.14 6.13
C LYS A 81 -16.86 -3.69 5.10
N ILE A 82 -16.80 -3.21 3.85
CA ILE A 82 -17.71 -3.65 2.77
C ILE A 82 -17.44 -5.10 2.41
N GLY A 83 -16.16 -5.51 2.29
CA GLY A 83 -15.79 -6.91 2.05
C GLY A 83 -16.29 -7.88 3.13
N SER A 84 -16.49 -7.40 4.36
CA SER A 84 -17.05 -8.21 5.45
C SER A 84 -18.57 -8.44 5.37
N LEU A 85 -19.29 -7.72 4.48
CA LEU A 85 -20.76 -7.83 4.32
C LEU A 85 -21.19 -9.02 3.44
N ASN A 86 -20.24 -9.70 2.77
CA ASN A 86 -20.47 -10.87 1.91
C ASN A 86 -21.54 -10.66 0.79
N THR A 87 -21.72 -9.42 0.35
CA THR A 87 -22.69 -9.06 -0.71
C THR A 87 -22.19 -9.38 -2.11
N ALA A 88 -20.87 -9.40 -2.29
CA ALA A 88 -20.20 -9.73 -3.55
C ALA A 88 -18.81 -10.33 -3.25
N SER A 89 -18.14 -10.85 -4.28
CA SER A 89 -16.75 -11.30 -4.09
C SER A 89 -15.85 -10.13 -3.68
N THR A 90 -14.88 -10.38 -2.82
CA THR A 90 -13.95 -9.35 -2.35
C THR A 90 -13.26 -8.65 -3.52
N ASP A 91 -12.89 -9.42 -4.54
CA ASP A 91 -12.22 -8.90 -5.74
C ASP A 91 -13.10 -7.95 -6.55
N THR A 92 -14.40 -8.28 -6.68
CA THR A 92 -15.38 -7.40 -7.35
C THR A 92 -15.54 -6.07 -6.62
N ILE A 93 -15.68 -6.12 -5.28
CA ILE A 93 -15.79 -4.92 -4.46
C ILE A 93 -14.55 -4.05 -4.64
N ILE A 94 -13.36 -4.64 -4.51
CA ILE A 94 -12.09 -3.93 -4.66
C ILE A 94 -11.99 -3.30 -6.04
N SER A 95 -12.30 -4.02 -7.11
CA SER A 95 -12.19 -3.53 -8.50
C SER A 95 -13.13 -2.35 -8.77
N VAL A 96 -14.38 -2.42 -8.31
CA VAL A 96 -15.36 -1.34 -8.48
C VAL A 96 -14.94 -0.09 -7.72
N PHE A 97 -14.54 -0.24 -6.45
CA PHE A 97 -14.10 0.90 -5.65
C PHE A 97 -12.80 1.52 -6.16
N SER A 98 -11.85 0.69 -6.63
CA SER A 98 -10.62 1.14 -7.25
C SER A 98 -10.90 1.98 -8.50
N SER A 99 -11.70 1.48 -9.42
CA SER A 99 -12.06 2.18 -10.67
C SER A 99 -12.80 3.49 -10.39
N CYS A 100 -13.74 3.48 -9.45
CA CYS A 100 -14.45 4.67 -9.02
C CYS A 100 -13.50 5.72 -8.41
N SER A 101 -12.60 5.26 -7.55
CA SER A 101 -11.59 6.12 -6.94
C SER A 101 -10.72 6.79 -8.00
N VAL A 102 -10.16 6.02 -8.94
CA VAL A 102 -9.34 6.57 -10.04
C VAL A 102 -10.11 7.60 -10.85
N ALA A 103 -11.34 7.28 -11.24
CA ALA A 103 -12.18 8.18 -12.04
C ALA A 103 -12.42 9.53 -11.34
N ILE A 104 -12.75 9.49 -10.04
CA ILE A 104 -12.94 10.69 -9.22
C ILE A 104 -11.64 11.49 -9.12
N GLY A 105 -10.53 10.83 -8.81
CA GLY A 105 -9.23 11.47 -8.69
C GLY A 105 -8.80 12.18 -9.97
N LEU A 106 -8.90 11.49 -11.11
CA LEU A 106 -8.58 12.05 -12.42
C LEU A 106 -9.50 13.22 -12.79
N ALA A 107 -10.81 13.09 -12.55
CA ALA A 107 -11.76 14.16 -12.84
C ALA A 107 -11.44 15.44 -12.06
N ILE A 108 -11.11 15.32 -10.77
CA ILE A 108 -10.75 16.45 -9.92
C ILE A 108 -9.43 17.09 -10.39
N LEU A 109 -8.38 16.30 -10.61
CA LEU A 109 -7.08 16.81 -11.03
C LEU A 109 -7.11 17.43 -12.43
N SER A 110 -7.90 16.86 -13.34
CA SER A 110 -8.07 17.39 -14.69
C SER A 110 -8.75 18.75 -14.68
N LYS A 111 -9.83 18.92 -13.89
CA LYS A 111 -10.55 20.19 -13.77
C LYS A 111 -9.70 21.29 -13.13
N GLY A 112 -8.82 20.93 -12.21
CA GLY A 112 -7.92 21.87 -11.53
C GLY A 112 -6.66 22.25 -12.32
N GLY A 113 -6.41 21.69 -13.51
CA GLY A 113 -5.19 21.92 -14.30
C GLY A 113 -3.90 21.39 -13.66
N ASN A 114 -4.01 20.65 -12.56
CA ASN A 114 -2.87 20.21 -11.76
C ASN A 114 -2.35 18.81 -12.13
N PHE A 115 -2.94 18.16 -13.14
CA PHE A 115 -2.59 16.78 -13.48
C PHE A 115 -1.10 16.60 -13.78
N SER A 116 -0.51 17.51 -14.58
CA SER A 116 0.92 17.43 -14.94
C SER A 116 1.84 17.50 -13.71
N LYS A 117 1.46 18.26 -12.69
CA LYS A 117 2.25 18.40 -11.45
C LYS A 117 2.33 17.10 -10.66
N TYR A 118 1.27 16.29 -10.70
CA TYR A 118 1.16 15.06 -9.92
C TYR A 118 1.37 13.77 -10.76
N SER A 119 1.56 13.91 -12.07
CA SER A 119 1.84 12.78 -12.96
C SER A 119 3.16 12.07 -12.62
N SER A 120 4.14 12.78 -12.03
CA SER A 120 5.40 12.19 -11.56
C SER A 120 5.20 11.10 -10.50
N ILE A 121 4.12 11.14 -9.73
CA ILE A 121 3.81 10.12 -8.72
C ILE A 121 3.41 8.79 -9.36
N LEU A 122 2.91 8.81 -10.62
CA LEU A 122 2.63 7.58 -11.37
C LEU A 122 3.90 6.80 -11.68
N VAL A 123 4.99 7.50 -11.98
CA VAL A 123 6.27 6.89 -12.36
C VAL A 123 7.13 6.60 -11.12
N GLY A 124 7.02 7.46 -10.08
CA GLY A 124 7.88 7.42 -8.90
C GLY A 124 9.29 7.97 -9.17
N ASP A 125 10.02 8.27 -8.11
CA ASP A 125 11.42 8.68 -8.17
C ASP A 125 12.19 8.17 -6.96
N VAL A 126 12.81 7.01 -7.12
CA VAL A 126 13.61 6.36 -6.06
C VAL A 126 14.82 7.20 -5.65
N LEU A 127 15.31 8.06 -6.54
CA LEU A 127 16.51 8.87 -6.27
C LEU A 127 16.20 10.13 -5.46
N SER A 128 14.92 10.51 -5.35
CA SER A 128 14.48 11.68 -4.58
C SER A 128 14.30 11.42 -3.07
N ILE A 129 14.63 10.22 -2.60
CA ILE A 129 14.42 9.81 -1.21
C ILE A 129 15.26 10.66 -0.25
N THR A 130 14.60 11.35 0.67
CA THR A 130 15.21 12.16 1.71
C THR A 130 15.56 11.34 2.96
N LYS A 131 16.49 11.84 3.76
CA LYS A 131 16.86 11.20 5.05
C LYS A 131 15.67 11.09 6.01
N THR A 132 14.78 12.07 6.00
CA THR A 132 13.55 12.07 6.82
C THR A 132 12.61 10.93 6.42
N GLU A 133 12.47 10.67 5.14
CA GLU A 133 11.64 9.59 4.62
C GLU A 133 12.21 8.20 4.95
N ILE A 134 13.54 8.06 5.00
CA ILE A 134 14.21 6.84 5.49
C ILE A 134 13.86 6.58 6.96
N VAL A 135 13.83 7.62 7.80
CA VAL A 135 13.41 7.46 9.20
C VAL A 135 11.96 6.96 9.28
N TYR A 136 11.04 7.51 8.50
CA TYR A 136 9.66 7.01 8.45
C TYR A 136 9.59 5.54 8.00
N LEU A 137 10.40 5.15 7.02
CA LEU A 137 10.50 3.75 6.59
C LEU A 137 10.99 2.83 7.69
N ILE A 138 12.03 3.22 8.43
CA ILE A 138 12.56 2.45 9.55
C ILE A 138 11.49 2.28 10.63
N VAL A 139 10.79 3.35 10.98
CA VAL A 139 9.71 3.30 11.98
C VAL A 139 8.62 2.33 11.54
N ILE A 140 8.15 2.41 10.29
CA ILE A 140 7.14 1.50 9.78
C ILE A 140 7.65 0.07 9.69
N PHE A 141 8.90 -0.13 9.32
CA PHE A 141 9.53 -1.46 9.32
C PHE A 141 9.51 -2.08 10.72
N VAL A 142 9.93 -1.33 11.75
CA VAL A 142 9.92 -1.80 13.14
C VAL A 142 8.48 -2.11 13.60
N VAL A 143 7.53 -1.21 13.34
CA VAL A 143 6.11 -1.42 13.67
C VAL A 143 5.58 -2.67 12.98
N THR A 144 5.93 -2.89 11.72
CA THR A 144 5.52 -4.07 10.95
C THR A 144 6.09 -5.36 11.54
N ILE A 145 7.37 -5.38 11.90
CA ILE A 145 8.00 -6.54 12.54
C ILE A 145 7.34 -6.84 13.89
N VAL A 146 7.12 -5.83 14.72
CA VAL A 146 6.43 -5.99 16.01
C VAL A 146 5.01 -6.55 15.78
N PHE A 147 4.25 -5.94 14.89
CA PHE A 147 2.92 -6.44 14.53
C PHE A 147 2.96 -7.89 14.03
N TRP A 148 3.94 -8.24 13.20
CA TRP A 148 4.12 -9.59 12.67
C TRP A 148 4.36 -10.60 13.78
N VAL A 149 5.32 -10.35 14.66
CA VAL A 149 5.65 -11.25 15.79
C VAL A 149 4.44 -11.54 16.68
N PHE A 150 3.65 -10.50 17.02
CA PHE A 150 2.51 -10.67 17.91
C PHE A 150 1.23 -11.16 17.22
N CYS A 151 1.04 -10.86 15.95
CA CYS A 151 -0.23 -11.09 15.25
C CYS A 151 -0.16 -12.23 14.22
N PHE A 152 1.02 -12.72 13.85
CA PHE A 152 1.21 -13.73 12.80
C PHE A 152 0.34 -14.97 13.00
N ASN A 153 0.44 -15.62 14.17
CA ASN A 153 -0.32 -16.84 14.48
C ASN A 153 -1.84 -16.58 14.48
N LYS A 154 -2.27 -15.40 14.95
CA LYS A 154 -3.69 -15.01 14.97
C LYS A 154 -4.21 -14.75 13.55
N LEU A 155 -3.41 -14.09 12.73
CA LEU A 155 -3.74 -13.84 11.33
C LEU A 155 -3.83 -15.14 10.53
N ASN A 156 -2.88 -16.06 10.70
CA ASN A 156 -2.94 -17.38 10.06
C ASN A 156 -4.18 -18.18 10.49
N ALA A 157 -4.52 -18.16 11.78
CA ALA A 157 -5.75 -18.80 12.27
C ALA A 157 -7.01 -18.21 11.62
N ILE A 158 -7.04 -16.89 11.38
CA ILE A 158 -8.14 -16.22 10.67
C ILE A 158 -8.20 -16.65 9.20
N CYS A 159 -7.04 -16.81 8.53
CA CYS A 159 -6.96 -17.23 7.15
C CYS A 159 -7.47 -18.67 6.94
N ILE A 160 -7.17 -19.57 7.88
CA ILE A 160 -7.58 -20.97 7.80
C ILE A 160 -9.07 -21.11 8.08
N HIS A 161 -9.56 -20.59 9.20
CA HIS A 161 -10.96 -20.72 9.59
C HIS A 161 -11.43 -19.56 10.46
N ARG A 162 -12.13 -18.60 9.85
CA ARG A 162 -12.59 -17.36 10.50
C ARG A 162 -13.53 -17.62 11.71
N SER A 163 -14.39 -18.64 11.61
CA SER A 163 -15.32 -19.02 12.69
C SER A 163 -14.59 -19.62 13.88
N VAL A 164 -13.58 -20.47 13.64
CA VAL A 164 -12.76 -21.08 14.69
C VAL A 164 -11.89 -20.03 15.38
N ALA A 165 -11.36 -19.06 14.63
CA ALA A 165 -10.61 -17.95 15.21
C ALA A 165 -11.48 -17.11 16.17
N LYS A 166 -12.75 -16.87 15.80
CA LYS A 166 -13.72 -16.18 16.68
C LYS A 166 -14.02 -16.96 17.95
N SER A 167 -14.23 -18.27 17.85
CA SER A 167 -14.54 -19.11 19.03
C SER A 167 -13.38 -19.19 20.03
N LYS A 168 -12.13 -18.98 19.54
CA LYS A 168 -10.93 -18.86 20.37
C LYS A 168 -10.73 -17.45 20.98
N GLY A 169 -11.73 -16.57 20.91
CA GLY A 169 -11.65 -15.22 21.46
C GLY A 169 -10.80 -14.22 20.65
N ILE A 170 -10.43 -14.56 19.41
CA ILE A 170 -9.65 -13.65 18.58
C ILE A 170 -10.56 -12.55 18.02
N HIS A 171 -10.21 -11.29 18.24
CA HIS A 171 -10.93 -10.13 17.71
C HIS A 171 -10.63 -9.96 16.20
N VAL A 172 -11.27 -10.79 15.36
CA VAL A 172 -11.02 -10.88 13.92
C VAL A 172 -11.12 -9.53 13.22
N ARG A 173 -12.19 -8.73 13.50
CA ARG A 173 -12.38 -7.42 12.87
C ARG A 173 -11.26 -6.43 13.20
N LEU A 174 -10.79 -6.42 14.43
CA LEU A 174 -9.72 -5.52 14.87
C LEU A 174 -8.41 -5.88 14.16
N LEU A 175 -8.06 -7.17 14.10
CA LEU A 175 -6.84 -7.63 13.43
C LEU A 175 -6.89 -7.39 11.92
N ASP A 176 -8.03 -7.59 11.28
CA ASP A 176 -8.22 -7.31 9.86
C ASP A 176 -8.07 -5.80 9.58
N ASN A 177 -8.64 -4.94 10.42
CA ASN A 177 -8.51 -3.49 10.28
C ASN A 177 -7.06 -3.02 10.51
N LEU A 178 -6.39 -3.52 11.55
CA LEU A 178 -4.99 -3.19 11.81
C LEU A 178 -4.09 -3.61 10.66
N PHE A 179 -4.31 -4.81 10.13
CA PHE A 179 -3.58 -5.30 8.96
C PHE A 179 -3.83 -4.41 7.72
N ALA A 180 -5.09 -4.05 7.44
CA ALA A 180 -5.46 -3.20 6.32
C ALA A 180 -4.83 -1.79 6.42
N VAL A 181 -4.83 -1.19 7.62
CA VAL A 181 -4.18 0.10 7.87
C VAL A 181 -2.67 0.01 7.68
N LEU A 182 -2.05 -1.05 8.18
CA LEU A 182 -0.61 -1.25 8.05
C LEU A 182 -0.20 -1.39 6.57
N VAL A 183 -0.95 -2.18 5.80
CA VAL A 183 -0.73 -2.31 4.35
C VAL A 183 -0.92 -0.96 3.65
N ALA A 184 -1.96 -0.20 4.01
CA ALA A 184 -2.20 1.12 3.43
C ALA A 184 -1.04 2.09 3.69
N LEU A 185 -0.50 2.12 4.91
CA LEU A 185 0.66 2.95 5.25
C LEU A 185 1.90 2.58 4.45
N ILE A 186 2.20 1.27 4.35
CA ILE A 186 3.35 0.77 3.60
C ILE A 186 3.23 1.11 2.12
N VAL A 187 2.09 0.84 1.52
CA VAL A 187 1.83 1.10 0.09
C VAL A 187 1.94 2.60 -0.19
N MET A 188 1.31 3.46 0.62
CA MET A 188 1.34 4.91 0.40
C MET A 188 2.73 5.52 0.50
N LEU A 189 3.53 5.10 1.45
CA LEU A 189 4.92 5.56 1.55
C LEU A 189 5.76 5.09 0.37
N SER A 190 5.52 3.87 -0.09
CA SER A 190 6.30 3.28 -1.18
C SER A 190 5.95 3.88 -2.55
N ILE A 191 4.70 4.28 -2.77
CA ILE A 191 4.23 4.83 -4.05
C ILE A 191 5.02 6.06 -4.47
N LYS A 192 5.37 6.93 -3.54
CA LYS A 192 6.10 8.16 -3.81
C LYS A 192 7.46 7.89 -4.49
N TRP A 193 8.10 6.77 -4.16
CA TRP A 193 9.42 6.43 -4.67
C TRP A 193 9.38 5.39 -5.77
N ILE A 194 8.57 4.35 -5.61
CA ILE A 194 8.46 3.23 -6.56
C ILE A 194 7.51 3.58 -7.69
N GLY A 195 6.57 4.49 -7.46
CA GLY A 195 5.49 4.81 -8.38
C GLY A 195 4.33 3.81 -8.31
N ILE A 196 3.17 4.25 -8.74
CA ILE A 196 1.97 3.41 -8.74
C ILE A 196 2.16 2.21 -9.68
N LEU A 197 2.73 2.43 -10.86
CA LEU A 197 2.89 1.39 -11.88
C LEU A 197 3.84 0.27 -11.44
N LEU A 198 4.94 0.59 -10.78
CA LEU A 198 5.94 -0.41 -10.38
C LEU A 198 5.51 -1.16 -9.10
N SER A 199 4.80 -0.50 -8.19
CA SER A 199 4.22 -1.13 -7.00
C SER A 199 3.23 -2.24 -7.36
N LEU A 200 2.46 -2.06 -8.44
CA LEU A 200 1.52 -3.05 -8.97
C LEU A 200 2.20 -4.34 -9.41
N ILE A 201 3.31 -4.23 -10.14
CA ILE A 201 4.02 -5.37 -10.72
C ILE A 201 4.63 -6.25 -9.62
N HIS A 202 5.20 -5.65 -8.57
CA HIS A 202 5.89 -6.42 -7.52
C HIS A 202 4.98 -7.11 -6.52
N ILE A 203 3.76 -6.61 -6.30
CA ILE A 203 2.84 -7.17 -5.30
C ILE A 203 1.86 -8.17 -5.92
N SER A 204 1.44 -7.97 -7.17
CA SER A 204 0.36 -8.76 -7.79
C SER A 204 0.81 -9.82 -8.80
N GLU A 205 1.99 -9.68 -9.42
CA GLU A 205 2.43 -10.58 -10.49
C GLU A 205 2.99 -11.95 -10.10
N PRO A 206 3.49 -12.25 -8.90
CA PRO A 206 3.94 -13.61 -8.58
C PRO A 206 2.85 -14.67 -8.73
N THR A 207 1.58 -14.26 -8.73
CA THR A 207 0.43 -15.17 -8.79
C THR A 207 -0.17 -15.32 -10.19
N ARG A 208 0.26 -14.53 -11.18
CA ARG A 208 -0.33 -14.53 -12.53
C ARG A 208 0.32 -15.50 -13.52
N ARG A 209 1.38 -16.20 -13.12
CA ARG A 209 2.03 -17.22 -13.97
C ARG A 209 1.45 -18.61 -13.73
N THR A 210 0.15 -18.79 -13.89
CA THR A 210 -0.38 -20.10 -14.28
C THR A 210 -0.43 -20.10 -15.81
N PRO A 211 0.26 -21.01 -16.49
CA PRO A 211 0.11 -21.16 -17.93
C PRO A 211 -1.36 -21.53 -18.20
N ILE A 212 -2.01 -20.76 -19.05
CA ILE A 212 -3.31 -21.13 -19.62
C ILE A 212 -2.99 -22.30 -20.57
N SER A 213 -3.26 -23.51 -20.09
CA SER A 213 -3.33 -24.71 -20.92
C SER A 213 -4.70 -24.78 -21.59
#